data_ace932d401799c191fc77ae87156eead
#
_entry.id   ace932d401799c191fc77ae87156eead
#
_cell.length_a   1.000
_cell.length_b   1.000
_cell.length_c   1.000
_cell.angle_alpha   90.00
_cell.angle_beta   90.00
_cell.angle_gamma   90.00
#
_symmetry.space_group_name_H-M   'P 1'
#
loop_
_entity.id
_entity.type
_entity.pdbx_description
1 polymer ?
#
loop_
_entity_poly.entity_id
_entity_poly.type
_entity_poly.pdbx_seq_one_letter_code
_entity_poly.pdbx_strand_id
1 'polypeptide(L)'
;MQKVSKAYKESMKSSLRERAYIMISFGLVNQEAQAKATVDNGSYAYYSNKDNIFGEHIDDTVYATLEEEFTKVDGSMFFLPRATEGGRYYDTGIVSDKLVSEARCEVVISLNTIATDFKGLTINFGENYPVDFDIVGSTGQTIEFRGNTKSKWSTEEVLENTTYIKLVFYKMKNPQSRLRIYSIMFGYGLVYYNDSVMSSALDSYVSPIGADVPQFDFSVTLKNYDHYFNVDNPNSAINYLETGQEMDIMYGYQTPGSDTIEWIQGNHLWCSEWESDDNTATISCQDIFRNMDGEYVKGLYSAAGKSYYALAEEILKDAGISEYYIDPRLKKLYSNNPIPRVKYKEALQIIANACRCVLTQSRDGKVQIKSNFMPSASIATNGEETYSNAANVLTDTPKVEYATLAGNYTPTDGTMFFLPRNGKAALTTGYVSKEISGANGTFTKNPVVTITMEAIRAYYGLKLVFGTALPAAFTIRTYKGGEPVNEYPVERDEISTTSIILRDFDDFDVMKIEFTKTAEPYNRICLLYTS
;
A
#
# COMPACT_ATOMS: atom_id res chain seq x y z
N MET A 1 2.95 -6.90 2.76
CA MET A 1 1.88 -7.92 2.79
C MET A 1 0.58 -7.18 3.02
N GLN A 2 -0.51 -7.52 2.33
CA GLN A 2 -1.78 -6.80 2.53
C GLN A 2 -2.34 -7.08 3.92
N LYS A 3 -2.96 -6.06 4.54
CA LYS A 3 -3.60 -6.18 5.84
C LYS A 3 -4.90 -7.00 5.67
N VAL A 4 -4.97 -8.13 6.32
CA VAL A 4 -6.14 -9.01 6.33
C VAL A 4 -6.40 -9.50 7.75
N SER A 5 -7.65 -9.84 8.04
CA SER A 5 -8.06 -10.32 9.35
C SER A 5 -7.35 -11.62 9.76
N LYS A 6 -7.33 -11.92 11.05
CA LYS A 6 -6.82 -13.19 11.56
C LYS A 6 -7.63 -14.37 11.02
N ALA A 7 -8.96 -14.22 10.94
CA ALA A 7 -9.87 -15.21 10.40
C ALA A 7 -9.54 -15.55 8.93
N TYR A 8 -9.28 -14.52 8.11
CA TYR A 8 -8.84 -14.68 6.72
C TYR A 8 -7.55 -15.52 6.63
N LYS A 9 -6.52 -15.16 7.44
CA LYS A 9 -5.23 -15.87 7.45
C LYS A 9 -5.36 -17.35 7.85
N GLU A 10 -6.20 -17.63 8.84
CA GLU A 10 -6.46 -18.99 9.30
C GLU A 10 -7.23 -19.80 8.25
N SER A 11 -8.25 -19.22 7.65
CA SER A 11 -9.04 -19.85 6.59
C SER A 11 -8.19 -20.19 5.36
N MET A 12 -7.22 -19.32 4.99
CA MET A 12 -6.31 -19.60 3.88
C MET A 12 -5.38 -20.81 4.12
N LYS A 13 -5.16 -21.20 5.37
CA LYS A 13 -4.39 -22.39 5.74
C LYS A 13 -5.21 -23.68 5.75
N SER A 14 -6.53 -23.57 5.72
CA SER A 14 -7.44 -24.72 5.70
C SER A 14 -7.32 -25.49 4.38
N SER A 15 -7.42 -26.82 4.48
CA SER A 15 -7.47 -27.72 3.31
C SER A 15 -8.79 -27.59 2.53
N LEU A 16 -9.86 -27.25 3.21
CA LEU A 16 -11.16 -26.91 2.61
C LEU A 16 -11.33 -25.40 2.69
N ARG A 17 -11.51 -24.76 1.54
CA ARG A 17 -11.70 -23.33 1.44
C ARG A 17 -13.10 -23.02 0.95
N GLU A 18 -13.68 -21.95 1.47
CA GLU A 18 -14.89 -21.37 0.93
C GLU A 18 -14.65 -20.81 -0.49
N ARG A 19 -15.73 -20.45 -1.16
CA ARG A 19 -15.67 -19.90 -2.51
C ARG A 19 -14.84 -18.62 -2.53
N ALA A 20 -13.90 -18.53 -3.46
CA ALA A 20 -13.22 -17.29 -3.79
C ALA A 20 -14.11 -16.38 -4.65
N TYR A 21 -13.98 -15.09 -4.46
CA TYR A 21 -14.71 -14.06 -5.21
C TYR A 21 -13.72 -13.21 -5.99
N ILE A 22 -14.17 -12.73 -7.14
CA ILE A 22 -13.48 -11.74 -7.95
C ILE A 22 -14.39 -10.53 -8.12
N MET A 23 -13.79 -9.35 -8.04
CA MET A 23 -14.44 -8.09 -8.38
C MET A 23 -13.52 -7.35 -9.34
N ILE A 24 -14.07 -6.91 -10.44
CA ILE A 24 -13.37 -6.16 -11.48
C ILE A 24 -14.11 -4.84 -11.63
N SER A 25 -13.37 -3.77 -11.48
CA SER A 25 -13.89 -2.43 -11.69
C SER A 25 -13.06 -1.72 -12.74
N PHE A 26 -13.72 -1.06 -13.66
CA PHE A 26 -13.08 -0.16 -14.60
C PHE A 26 -13.92 1.10 -14.78
N GLY A 27 -13.23 2.22 -14.90
CA GLY A 27 -13.85 3.52 -15.05
C GLY A 27 -13.92 3.90 -16.53
N LEU A 28 -15.10 4.27 -16.97
CA LEU A 28 -15.28 4.96 -18.25
C LEU A 28 -15.10 6.46 -17.97
N VAL A 29 -13.88 6.96 -18.14
CA VAL A 29 -13.51 8.33 -17.75
C VAL A 29 -13.35 9.20 -18.98
N ASN A 30 -14.01 10.36 -18.97
CA ASN A 30 -13.71 11.42 -19.92
C ASN A 30 -12.40 12.12 -19.51
N GLN A 31 -11.30 11.67 -20.07
CA GLN A 31 -9.95 12.17 -19.77
C GLN A 31 -9.79 13.68 -20.07
N GLU A 32 -10.44 14.19 -21.11
CA GLU A 32 -10.37 15.60 -21.45
C GLU A 32 -11.06 16.48 -20.41
N ALA A 33 -12.25 16.09 -19.97
CA ALA A 33 -12.97 16.78 -18.91
C ALA A 33 -12.21 16.68 -17.59
N GLN A 34 -11.67 15.49 -17.27
CA GLN A 34 -10.89 15.24 -16.07
C GLN A 34 -9.65 16.14 -15.96
N ALA A 35 -8.88 16.26 -17.05
CA ALA A 35 -7.64 17.03 -17.06
C ALA A 35 -7.85 18.56 -17.03
N LYS A 36 -9.00 19.04 -17.49
CA LYS A 36 -9.31 20.47 -17.58
C LYS A 36 -10.19 21.00 -16.45
N ALA A 37 -10.80 20.12 -15.67
CA ALA A 37 -11.72 20.50 -14.62
C ALA A 37 -11.03 21.29 -13.50
N THR A 38 -11.73 22.29 -13.00
CA THR A 38 -11.30 23.08 -11.83
C THR A 38 -12.49 23.31 -10.90
N VAL A 39 -12.24 23.36 -9.60
CA VAL A 39 -13.26 23.79 -8.65
C VAL A 39 -13.25 25.30 -8.57
N ASP A 40 -14.34 25.90 -8.96
CA ASP A 40 -14.56 27.34 -8.89
C ASP A 40 -15.04 27.76 -7.47
N ASN A 41 -15.84 28.79 -7.39
CA ASN A 41 -16.42 29.26 -6.14
C ASN A 41 -17.40 28.21 -5.56
N GLY A 42 -17.42 28.11 -4.24
CA GLY A 42 -18.31 27.19 -3.53
C GLY A 42 -18.29 27.42 -2.03
N SER A 43 -19.19 26.72 -1.35
CA SER A 43 -19.29 26.75 0.11
C SER A 43 -18.32 25.75 0.74
N TYR A 44 -17.02 26.01 0.70
CA TYR A 44 -16.03 25.12 1.26
C TYR A 44 -15.11 25.78 2.29
N ALA A 45 -14.65 24.99 3.24
CA ALA A 45 -13.79 25.43 4.33
C ALA A 45 -12.38 25.79 3.81
N TYR A 46 -11.70 26.71 4.50
CA TYR A 46 -10.37 27.23 4.14
C TYR A 46 -9.27 26.16 4.07
N TYR A 47 -9.45 25.02 4.75
CA TYR A 47 -8.51 23.92 4.76
C TYR A 47 -8.80 22.86 3.69
N SER A 48 -9.81 23.09 2.85
CA SER A 48 -10.11 22.20 1.72
C SER A 48 -9.00 22.24 0.68
N ASN A 49 -8.60 21.06 0.19
CA ASN A 49 -7.75 20.94 -0.98
C ASN A 49 -8.62 20.68 -2.20
N LYS A 50 -8.81 21.69 -3.03
CA LYS A 50 -9.67 21.63 -4.21
C LYS A 50 -8.92 21.28 -5.51
N ASP A 51 -7.60 21.34 -5.49
CA ASP A 51 -6.79 21.23 -6.71
C ASP A 51 -6.57 19.76 -7.12
N ASN A 52 -6.65 18.82 -6.17
CA ASN A 52 -6.34 17.40 -6.38
C ASN A 52 -7.55 16.48 -6.27
N ILE A 53 -8.79 17.00 -6.39
CA ILE A 53 -9.99 16.15 -6.24
C ILE A 53 -10.36 15.39 -7.52
N PHE A 54 -9.77 15.73 -8.66
CA PHE A 54 -10.09 15.10 -9.93
C PHE A 54 -9.20 13.89 -10.18
N GLY A 55 -9.79 12.70 -10.10
CA GLY A 55 -9.10 11.42 -10.22
C GLY A 55 -9.45 10.45 -9.11
N GLU A 56 -8.78 9.30 -9.07
CA GLU A 56 -9.07 8.27 -8.08
C GLU A 56 -8.33 8.43 -6.74
N HIS A 57 -7.33 9.31 -6.68
CA HIS A 57 -6.38 9.28 -5.58
C HIS A 57 -6.36 10.57 -4.76
N ILE A 58 -6.99 10.49 -3.59
CA ILE A 58 -6.79 11.48 -2.52
C ILE A 58 -6.52 10.73 -1.23
N ASP A 59 -5.47 11.14 -0.52
CA ASP A 59 -5.24 10.72 0.85
C ASP A 59 -6.43 11.17 1.72
N ASP A 60 -7.10 10.21 2.35
CA ASP A 60 -8.29 10.42 3.17
C ASP A 60 -7.96 11.09 4.51
N THR A 61 -7.24 12.20 4.51
CA THR A 61 -6.97 12.91 5.75
C THR A 61 -8.25 13.54 6.29
N VAL A 62 -8.65 13.13 7.47
CA VAL A 62 -9.84 13.62 8.15
C VAL A 62 -9.45 14.58 9.26
N TYR A 63 -9.92 15.83 9.17
CA TYR A 63 -9.80 16.80 10.26
C TYR A 63 -10.98 16.68 11.23
N ALA A 64 -10.67 16.68 12.53
CA ALA A 64 -11.68 16.81 13.57
C ALA A 64 -12.29 18.22 13.53
N THR A 65 -13.60 18.31 13.54
CA THR A 65 -14.35 19.56 13.59
C THR A 65 -15.06 19.73 14.94
N LEU A 66 -15.49 20.95 15.26
CA LEU A 66 -16.19 21.23 16.53
C LEU A 66 -17.66 20.80 16.54
N GLU A 67 -18.18 20.34 15.41
CA GLU A 67 -19.58 19.92 15.25
C GLU A 67 -19.80 18.42 15.55
N GLU A 68 -19.01 17.85 16.46
CA GLU A 68 -19.11 16.43 16.86
C GLU A 68 -18.87 15.41 15.74
N GLU A 69 -18.18 15.82 14.69
CA GLU A 69 -17.81 14.96 13.58
C GLU A 69 -16.56 14.10 13.90
N PHE A 70 -16.66 13.32 14.97
CA PHE A 70 -15.60 12.44 15.47
C PHE A 70 -15.85 10.99 15.03
N THR A 71 -15.94 10.77 13.74
CA THR A 71 -16.26 9.46 13.17
C THR A 71 -15.16 8.41 13.38
N LYS A 72 -13.93 8.86 13.63
CA LYS A 72 -12.76 7.97 13.85
C LYS A 72 -11.96 8.41 15.08
N VAL A 73 -12.41 8.02 16.27
CA VAL A 73 -11.68 8.27 17.54
C VAL A 73 -10.58 7.21 17.74
N ASP A 74 -9.86 6.88 16.70
CA ASP A 74 -8.80 5.85 16.66
C ASP A 74 -7.39 6.44 16.49
N GLY A 75 -7.29 7.77 16.54
CA GLY A 75 -6.03 8.49 16.33
C GLY A 75 -5.72 8.83 14.88
N SER A 76 -6.58 8.47 13.92
CA SER A 76 -6.39 8.79 12.51
C SER A 76 -6.88 10.18 12.09
N MET A 77 -7.59 10.90 12.97
CA MET A 77 -8.05 12.27 12.73
C MET A 77 -7.00 13.29 13.15
N PHE A 78 -6.87 14.35 12.37
CA PHE A 78 -5.99 15.47 12.65
C PHE A 78 -6.77 16.66 13.20
N PHE A 79 -6.13 17.48 14.04
CA PHE A 79 -6.70 18.78 14.40
C PHE A 79 -6.59 19.78 13.26
N LEU A 80 -7.57 20.67 13.16
CA LEU A 80 -7.58 21.71 12.15
C LEU A 80 -6.31 22.57 12.23
N PRO A 81 -5.65 22.84 11.09
CA PRO A 81 -4.56 23.81 11.04
C PRO A 81 -5.09 25.23 11.29
N ARG A 82 -4.25 26.13 11.80
CA ARG A 82 -4.63 27.51 11.97
C ARG A 82 -4.75 28.21 10.61
N ALA A 83 -5.81 28.97 10.40
CA ALA A 83 -6.07 29.67 9.15
C ALA A 83 -4.97 30.66 8.72
N THR A 84 -4.15 31.13 9.66
CA THR A 84 -3.05 32.09 9.42
C THR A 84 -1.68 31.43 9.23
N GLU A 85 -1.56 30.15 9.51
CA GLU A 85 -0.32 29.41 9.27
C GLU A 85 -0.27 29.07 7.79
N GLY A 86 0.61 29.73 7.04
CA GLY A 86 0.94 29.40 5.65
C GLY A 86 1.63 28.02 5.56
N GLY A 87 0.96 26.98 6.04
CA GLY A 87 1.42 25.62 6.15
C GLY A 87 0.94 24.75 5.00
N ARG A 88 1.60 23.62 4.82
CA ARG A 88 1.20 22.56 3.91
C ARG A 88 0.04 21.82 4.58
N TYR A 89 -1.16 21.96 4.05
CA TYR A 89 -2.31 21.17 4.46
C TYR A 89 -2.19 19.76 3.89
N TYR A 90 -2.74 18.79 4.62
CA TYR A 90 -2.92 17.43 4.11
C TYR A 90 -4.03 17.40 3.05
N ASP A 91 -3.98 16.43 2.16
CA ASP A 91 -5.03 16.21 1.18
C ASP A 91 -6.31 15.72 1.88
N THR A 92 -7.29 16.61 1.94
CA THR A 92 -8.57 16.36 2.63
C THR A 92 -9.76 16.47 1.68
N GLY A 93 -9.51 16.75 0.40
CA GLY A 93 -10.56 17.05 -0.56
C GLY A 93 -11.32 18.33 -0.23
N ILE A 94 -12.58 18.39 -0.64
CA ILE A 94 -13.48 19.50 -0.32
C ILE A 94 -14.24 19.17 0.97
N VAL A 95 -14.26 20.12 1.89
CA VAL A 95 -15.09 20.09 3.09
C VAL A 95 -15.95 21.37 3.12
N SER A 96 -17.26 21.27 3.32
CA SER A 96 -18.12 22.45 3.36
C SER A 96 -17.76 23.38 4.52
N ASP A 97 -17.97 24.70 4.31
CA ASP A 97 -17.70 25.74 5.31
C ASP A 97 -18.72 25.73 6.48
N LYS A 98 -19.91 25.17 6.23
CA LYS A 98 -21.00 25.03 7.20
C LYS A 98 -21.58 23.62 7.19
N LEU A 99 -22.37 23.33 8.22
CA LEU A 99 -23.19 22.13 8.24
C LEU A 99 -24.23 22.19 7.12
N VAL A 100 -24.46 21.08 6.44
CA VAL A 100 -25.45 21.01 5.34
C VAL A 100 -26.87 21.25 5.88
N SER A 101 -27.14 20.91 7.16
CA SER A 101 -28.40 21.20 7.84
C SER A 101 -28.64 22.69 8.13
N GLU A 102 -27.59 23.50 8.21
CA GLU A 102 -27.68 24.95 8.51
C GLU A 102 -27.75 25.79 7.24
N ALA A 103 -27.07 25.38 6.20
CA ALA A 103 -27.04 26.10 4.94
C ALA A 103 -26.89 25.14 3.76
N ARG A 104 -27.62 25.43 2.70
CA ARG A 104 -27.45 24.76 1.41
C ARG A 104 -26.00 24.85 0.97
N CYS A 105 -25.36 23.69 0.77
CA CYS A 105 -23.99 23.63 0.30
C CYS A 105 -23.97 23.53 -1.22
N GLU A 106 -23.19 24.38 -1.88
CA GLU A 106 -23.02 24.38 -3.33
C GLU A 106 -21.55 24.29 -3.69
N VAL A 107 -21.21 23.42 -4.64
CA VAL A 107 -19.86 23.27 -5.21
C VAL A 107 -19.99 23.42 -6.72
N VAL A 108 -19.26 24.36 -7.31
CA VAL A 108 -19.24 24.59 -8.76
C VAL A 108 -17.93 24.09 -9.34
N ILE A 109 -18.05 23.26 -10.36
CA ILE A 109 -16.92 22.67 -11.07
C ILE A 109 -16.97 23.18 -12.50
N SER A 110 -15.96 23.95 -12.90
CA SER A 110 -15.76 24.37 -14.28
C SER A 110 -15.04 23.27 -15.06
N LEU A 111 -15.52 22.98 -16.27
CA LEU A 111 -14.91 22.01 -17.16
C LEU A 111 -13.84 22.65 -18.06
N ASN A 112 -13.77 23.99 -18.09
CA ASN A 112 -12.85 24.77 -18.95
C ASN A 112 -12.85 24.36 -20.43
N THR A 113 -13.90 23.70 -20.85
CA THR A 113 -14.17 23.26 -22.21
C THR A 113 -15.69 23.13 -22.39
N ILE A 114 -16.16 23.14 -23.61
CA ILE A 114 -17.53 22.72 -23.89
C ILE A 114 -17.47 21.20 -23.87
N ALA A 115 -17.91 20.60 -22.79
CA ALA A 115 -18.10 19.16 -22.76
C ALA A 115 -19.33 18.86 -23.62
N THR A 116 -19.10 18.31 -24.76
CA THR A 116 -20.16 17.97 -25.68
C THR A 116 -20.98 16.85 -25.11
N ASP A 117 -20.62 15.90 -24.45
CA ASP A 117 -21.42 14.89 -23.76
C ASP A 117 -20.54 14.14 -22.76
N PHE A 118 -20.56 14.49 -21.51
CA PHE A 118 -20.00 13.55 -20.58
C PHE A 118 -21.11 12.66 -20.02
N LYS A 119 -20.94 11.39 -20.15
CA LYS A 119 -21.82 10.40 -19.54
C LYS A 119 -21.24 9.99 -18.20
N GLY A 120 -22.04 10.25 -17.20
CA GLY A 120 -21.73 9.78 -15.86
C GLY A 120 -20.80 10.69 -15.05
N LEU A 121 -20.98 10.57 -13.77
CA LEU A 121 -20.19 11.23 -12.75
C LEU A 121 -20.06 10.26 -11.58
N THR A 122 -18.84 10.12 -11.07
CA THR A 122 -18.57 9.35 -9.86
C THR A 122 -17.98 10.29 -8.81
N ILE A 123 -18.53 10.26 -7.60
CA ILE A 123 -18.09 11.09 -6.48
C ILE A 123 -17.83 10.20 -5.28
N ASN A 124 -16.67 10.32 -4.67
CA ASN A 124 -16.36 9.69 -3.39
C ASN A 124 -16.63 10.68 -2.26
N PHE A 125 -17.65 10.40 -1.47
CA PHE A 125 -18.04 11.21 -0.32
C PHE A 125 -17.49 10.67 1.02
N GLY A 126 -16.92 9.45 1.03
CA GLY A 126 -16.55 8.77 2.27
C GLY A 126 -17.76 8.26 3.07
N GLU A 127 -17.53 7.92 4.33
CA GLU A 127 -18.54 7.25 5.18
C GLU A 127 -19.77 8.10 5.48
N ASN A 128 -19.62 9.42 5.52
CA ASN A 128 -20.70 10.37 5.79
C ASN A 128 -21.13 11.06 4.48
N TYR A 129 -21.91 10.36 3.71
CA TYR A 129 -22.33 10.76 2.37
C TYR A 129 -23.62 11.59 2.38
N PRO A 130 -23.86 12.44 1.35
CA PRO A 130 -25.12 13.12 1.15
C PRO A 130 -26.21 12.14 0.74
N VAL A 131 -27.40 12.30 1.34
CA VAL A 131 -28.60 11.51 1.06
C VAL A 131 -29.40 12.14 -0.07
N ASP A 132 -29.56 13.48 -0.04
CA ASP A 132 -30.33 14.22 -1.03
C ASP A 132 -29.47 15.35 -1.62
N PHE A 133 -29.33 15.37 -2.94
CA PHE A 133 -28.57 16.37 -3.67
C PHE A 133 -29.01 16.46 -5.13
N ASP A 134 -28.62 17.54 -5.81
CA ASP A 134 -28.88 17.77 -7.22
C ASP A 134 -27.57 18.05 -7.97
N ILE A 135 -27.56 17.68 -9.24
CA ILE A 135 -26.55 18.08 -10.22
C ILE A 135 -27.19 19.00 -11.24
N VAL A 136 -26.67 20.21 -11.37
CA VAL A 136 -27.19 21.21 -12.28
C VAL A 136 -26.13 21.56 -13.32
N GLY A 137 -26.44 21.34 -14.59
CA GLY A 137 -25.57 21.72 -15.71
C GLY A 137 -25.70 23.19 -16.07
N SER A 138 -24.73 23.73 -16.83
CA SER A 138 -24.73 25.12 -17.30
C SER A 138 -25.91 25.47 -18.21
N THR A 139 -26.51 24.48 -18.84
CA THR A 139 -27.72 24.63 -19.67
C THR A 139 -29.03 24.72 -18.86
N GLY A 140 -28.94 24.58 -17.52
CA GLY A 140 -30.09 24.51 -16.63
C GLY A 140 -30.69 23.11 -16.47
N GLN A 141 -30.17 22.12 -17.13
CA GLN A 141 -30.55 20.73 -16.90
C GLN A 141 -30.24 20.37 -15.45
N THR A 142 -31.21 19.80 -14.74
CA THR A 142 -31.08 19.38 -13.34
C THR A 142 -31.42 17.91 -13.21
N ILE A 143 -30.53 17.17 -12.54
CA ILE A 143 -30.73 15.77 -12.20
C ILE A 143 -30.82 15.68 -10.68
N GLU A 144 -31.95 15.16 -10.19
CA GLU A 144 -32.26 15.10 -8.78
C GLU A 144 -31.98 13.71 -8.22
N PHE A 145 -31.20 13.63 -7.15
CA PHE A 145 -30.91 12.39 -6.43
C PHE A 145 -31.46 12.45 -5.00
N ARG A 146 -32.23 11.45 -4.64
CA ARG A 146 -32.88 11.35 -3.34
C ARG A 146 -32.66 9.95 -2.75
N GLY A 147 -32.38 9.89 -1.45
CA GLY A 147 -32.20 8.62 -0.74
C GLY A 147 -30.92 7.88 -1.08
N ASN A 148 -29.83 8.57 -1.39
CA ASN A 148 -28.54 7.93 -1.61
C ASN A 148 -28.09 7.17 -0.36
N THR A 149 -27.54 5.97 -0.56
CA THR A 149 -27.02 5.07 0.48
C THR A 149 -25.55 4.69 0.28
N LYS A 150 -24.90 5.27 -0.75
CA LYS A 150 -23.54 4.90 -1.14
C LYS A 150 -22.53 6.00 -0.80
N SER A 151 -21.40 5.59 -0.25
CA SER A 151 -20.25 6.47 0.02
C SER A 151 -19.49 6.85 -1.27
N LYS A 152 -19.24 5.90 -2.13
CA LYS A 152 -18.82 6.13 -3.53
C LYS A 152 -20.08 6.04 -4.39
N TRP A 153 -20.54 7.19 -4.83
CA TRP A 153 -21.76 7.33 -5.61
C TRP A 153 -21.41 7.56 -7.08
N SER A 154 -22.18 6.98 -7.97
CA SER A 154 -22.03 7.16 -9.41
C SER A 154 -23.38 7.20 -10.11
N THR A 155 -23.42 7.92 -11.24
CA THR A 155 -24.60 7.99 -12.13
C THR A 155 -24.14 7.84 -13.58
N GLU A 156 -25.00 7.27 -14.41
CA GLU A 156 -24.85 7.20 -15.87
C GLU A 156 -25.57 8.36 -16.57
N GLU A 157 -26.27 9.20 -15.83
CA GLU A 157 -27.01 10.33 -16.36
C GLU A 157 -26.10 11.29 -17.13
N VAL A 158 -26.62 11.82 -18.22
CA VAL A 158 -25.90 12.68 -19.14
C VAL A 158 -26.29 14.14 -18.93
N LEU A 159 -25.28 15.01 -18.84
CA LEU A 159 -25.45 16.47 -18.94
C LEU A 159 -24.94 16.91 -20.32
N GLU A 160 -25.84 17.36 -21.17
CA GLU A 160 -25.49 17.75 -22.53
C GLU A 160 -24.92 19.19 -22.60
N ASN A 161 -23.92 19.41 -23.45
CA ASN A 161 -23.35 20.72 -23.78
C ASN A 161 -23.03 21.61 -22.54
N THR A 162 -22.50 20.99 -21.51
CA THR A 162 -22.25 21.65 -20.22
C THR A 162 -20.81 22.20 -20.14
N THR A 163 -20.67 23.45 -19.68
CA THR A 163 -19.39 24.10 -19.41
C THR A 163 -19.02 24.09 -17.93
N TYR A 164 -20.00 23.93 -17.06
CA TYR A 164 -19.80 23.72 -15.62
C TYR A 164 -20.90 22.82 -15.05
N ILE A 165 -20.58 22.22 -13.92
CA ILE A 165 -21.51 21.44 -13.11
C ILE A 165 -21.61 22.11 -11.75
N LYS A 166 -22.83 22.28 -11.27
CA LYS A 166 -23.10 22.72 -9.91
C LYS A 166 -23.71 21.57 -9.12
N LEU A 167 -23.03 21.14 -8.08
CA LEU A 167 -23.49 20.16 -7.10
C LEU A 167 -24.19 20.91 -5.97
N VAL A 168 -25.38 20.50 -5.61
CA VAL A 168 -26.19 21.16 -4.59
C VAL A 168 -26.69 20.15 -3.58
N PHE A 169 -26.27 20.28 -2.33
CA PHE A 169 -26.50 19.31 -1.27
C PHE A 169 -27.52 19.82 -0.26
N TYR A 170 -28.47 18.96 0.09
CA TYR A 170 -29.61 19.29 0.96
C TYR A 170 -29.59 18.52 2.27
N LYS A 171 -29.16 17.27 2.25
CA LYS A 171 -29.23 16.38 3.40
C LYS A 171 -28.07 15.39 3.43
N MET A 172 -27.47 15.24 4.61
CA MET A 172 -26.43 14.26 4.89
C MET A 172 -26.99 13.04 5.62
N LYS A 173 -26.27 11.92 5.59
CA LYS A 173 -26.55 10.72 6.39
C LYS A 173 -26.63 11.06 7.87
N ASN A 174 -25.64 11.79 8.38
CA ASN A 174 -25.64 12.30 9.74
C ASN A 174 -26.12 13.75 9.75
N PRO A 175 -27.13 14.12 10.54
CA PRO A 175 -27.76 15.43 10.44
C PRO A 175 -26.86 16.61 10.84
N GLN A 176 -25.87 16.39 11.70
CA GLN A 176 -24.94 17.44 12.15
C GLN A 176 -23.56 17.22 11.55
N SER A 177 -23.47 17.26 10.23
CA SER A 177 -22.21 17.01 9.55
C SER A 177 -21.97 17.94 8.37
N ARG A 178 -20.70 18.09 8.03
CA ARG A 178 -20.24 18.81 6.85
C ARG A 178 -20.23 17.87 5.65
N LEU A 179 -20.43 18.43 4.46
CA LEU A 179 -20.16 17.72 3.22
C LEU A 179 -18.65 17.47 3.12
N ARG A 180 -18.30 16.27 2.68
CA ARG A 180 -16.94 15.91 2.26
C ARG A 180 -16.98 15.33 0.86
N ILE A 181 -16.05 15.79 0.01
CA ILE A 181 -15.82 15.23 -1.32
C ILE A 181 -14.34 14.90 -1.41
N TYR A 182 -14.01 13.63 -1.45
CA TYR A 182 -12.62 13.17 -1.55
C TYR A 182 -12.15 13.10 -2.99
N SER A 183 -12.98 12.63 -3.90
CA SER A 183 -12.64 12.63 -5.32
C SER A 183 -13.87 12.75 -6.21
N ILE A 184 -13.63 13.29 -7.41
CA ILE A 184 -14.62 13.42 -8.48
C ILE A 184 -14.00 12.86 -9.74
N MET A 185 -14.73 11.97 -10.41
CA MET A 185 -14.35 11.39 -11.68
C MET A 185 -15.47 11.65 -12.68
N PHE A 186 -15.11 12.24 -13.83
CA PHE A 186 -16.03 12.44 -14.94
C PHE A 186 -16.16 11.16 -15.74
N GLY A 187 -17.13 10.38 -15.34
CA GLY A 187 -17.37 9.06 -15.85
C GLY A 187 -18.05 8.22 -14.77
N TYR A 188 -18.37 7.00 -15.09
CA TYR A 188 -18.92 6.06 -14.13
C TYR A 188 -18.08 4.78 -14.08
N GLY A 189 -17.94 4.23 -12.89
CA GLY A 189 -17.24 2.97 -12.69
C GLY A 189 -18.19 1.79 -12.92
N LEU A 190 -17.82 0.89 -13.83
CA LEU A 190 -18.47 -0.40 -13.97
C LEU A 190 -17.82 -1.39 -13.01
N VAL A 191 -18.64 -2.11 -12.26
CA VAL A 191 -18.16 -3.11 -11.31
C VAL A 191 -18.81 -4.45 -11.62
N TYR A 192 -18.00 -5.43 -11.92
CA TYR A 192 -18.43 -6.79 -12.23
C TYR A 192 -17.99 -7.75 -11.12
N TYR A 193 -18.93 -8.55 -10.67
CA TYR A 193 -18.70 -9.59 -9.67
C TYR A 193 -18.78 -10.97 -10.30
N ASN A 194 -18.48 -12.00 -9.53
CA ASN A 194 -18.50 -13.40 -9.95
C ASN A 194 -19.68 -13.80 -10.87
N ASP A 195 -20.85 -13.22 -10.64
CA ASP A 195 -22.06 -13.59 -11.40
C ASP A 195 -22.02 -13.09 -12.86
N SER A 196 -21.27 -12.04 -13.12
CA SER A 196 -21.06 -11.46 -14.44
C SER A 196 -19.75 -11.90 -15.08
N VAL A 197 -18.80 -12.42 -14.29
CA VAL A 197 -17.51 -12.90 -14.79
C VAL A 197 -17.59 -14.36 -15.17
N MET A 198 -17.36 -14.67 -16.45
CA MET A 198 -17.33 -16.05 -16.98
C MET A 198 -15.97 -16.70 -16.75
N SER A 199 -14.91 -15.99 -17.06
CA SER A 199 -13.54 -16.44 -16.85
C SER A 199 -12.60 -15.26 -16.65
N SER A 200 -11.49 -15.49 -15.97
CA SER A 200 -10.40 -14.53 -15.87
C SER A 200 -9.06 -15.26 -15.81
N ALA A 201 -8.04 -14.69 -16.44
CA ALA A 201 -6.68 -15.19 -16.41
C ALA A 201 -5.71 -14.04 -16.14
N LEU A 202 -4.77 -14.26 -15.24
CA LEU A 202 -3.67 -13.33 -14.95
C LEU A 202 -2.36 -14.06 -15.22
N ASP A 203 -1.62 -13.62 -16.22
CA ASP A 203 -0.28 -14.09 -16.51
C ASP A 203 0.74 -13.08 -16.01
N SER A 204 1.72 -13.56 -15.25
CA SER A 204 2.81 -12.73 -14.77
C SER A 204 4.15 -13.33 -15.19
N TYR A 205 4.94 -12.56 -15.88
CA TYR A 205 6.26 -12.95 -16.34
C TYR A 205 7.35 -12.07 -15.73
N VAL A 206 8.38 -12.69 -15.20
CA VAL A 206 9.61 -12.03 -14.75
C VAL A 206 10.79 -12.77 -15.33
N SER A 207 11.64 -12.09 -16.08
CA SER A 207 12.83 -12.69 -16.67
C SER A 207 13.79 -13.19 -15.58
N PRO A 208 14.18 -14.48 -15.59
CA PRO A 208 15.10 -15.04 -14.58
C PRO A 208 16.48 -14.40 -14.58
N ILE A 209 16.90 -13.86 -15.72
CA ILE A 209 18.23 -13.22 -15.91
C ILE A 209 18.13 -11.70 -16.01
N GLY A 210 16.94 -11.13 -15.82
CA GLY A 210 16.72 -9.68 -15.92
C GLY A 210 16.91 -9.11 -17.32
N ALA A 211 16.80 -9.93 -18.38
CA ALA A 211 16.95 -9.49 -19.76
C ALA A 211 15.72 -8.69 -20.23
N ASP A 212 14.54 -9.14 -19.84
CA ASP A 212 13.29 -8.57 -20.26
C ASP A 212 12.62 -7.81 -19.13
N VAL A 213 11.84 -6.79 -19.49
CA VAL A 213 11.00 -6.06 -18.54
C VAL A 213 9.90 -7.01 -18.04
N PRO A 214 9.57 -6.99 -16.75
CA PRO A 214 8.44 -7.76 -16.22
C PRO A 214 7.14 -7.41 -16.95
N GLN A 215 6.24 -8.38 -17.10
CA GLN A 215 4.95 -8.20 -17.75
C GLN A 215 3.85 -8.82 -16.89
N PHE A 216 2.72 -8.12 -16.83
CA PHE A 216 1.47 -8.62 -16.28
C PHE A 216 0.40 -8.44 -17.34
N ASP A 217 -0.14 -9.54 -17.81
CA ASP A 217 -1.24 -9.58 -18.76
C ASP A 217 -2.47 -10.17 -18.06
N PHE A 218 -3.58 -9.48 -18.15
CA PHE A 218 -4.85 -9.93 -17.58
C PHE A 218 -5.90 -9.93 -18.65
N SER A 219 -6.69 -11.00 -18.69
CA SER A 219 -7.85 -11.10 -19.54
C SER A 219 -9.05 -11.51 -18.72
N VAL A 220 -10.17 -10.86 -18.96
CA VAL A 220 -11.47 -11.20 -18.37
C VAL A 220 -12.53 -11.31 -19.43
N THR A 221 -13.34 -12.36 -19.35
CA THR A 221 -14.53 -12.56 -20.17
C THR A 221 -15.76 -12.34 -19.32
N LEU A 222 -16.56 -11.35 -19.68
CA LEU A 222 -17.80 -10.95 -19.04
C LEU A 222 -19.01 -11.49 -19.81
N LYS A 223 -20.13 -11.69 -19.13
CA LYS A 223 -21.42 -11.94 -19.77
C LYS A 223 -21.91 -10.67 -20.46
N ASN A 224 -22.38 -10.78 -21.68
CA ASN A 224 -22.89 -9.67 -22.50
C ASN A 224 -24.33 -9.92 -23.00
N TYR A 225 -25.15 -10.62 -22.21
CA TYR A 225 -26.51 -10.98 -22.60
C TYR A 225 -27.47 -9.78 -22.76
N ASP A 226 -27.11 -8.65 -22.19
CA ASP A 226 -27.79 -7.36 -22.32
C ASP A 226 -27.29 -6.53 -23.52
N HIS A 227 -26.33 -7.08 -24.28
CA HIS A 227 -25.67 -6.44 -25.42
C HIS A 227 -24.99 -5.09 -25.07
N TYR A 228 -24.61 -4.91 -23.80
CA TYR A 228 -24.05 -3.66 -23.32
C TYR A 228 -22.67 -3.33 -23.93
N PHE A 229 -21.97 -4.33 -24.44
CA PHE A 229 -20.69 -4.19 -25.15
C PHE A 229 -20.82 -4.34 -26.67
N ASN A 230 -22.03 -4.31 -27.24
CA ASN A 230 -22.21 -4.41 -28.68
C ASN A 230 -22.15 -3.04 -29.35
N VAL A 231 -21.52 -2.97 -30.52
CA VAL A 231 -21.34 -1.72 -31.30
C VAL A 231 -22.66 -1.14 -31.79
N ASP A 232 -23.63 -1.98 -32.04
CA ASP A 232 -24.96 -1.60 -32.52
C ASP A 232 -25.92 -1.15 -31.42
N ASN A 233 -25.55 -1.33 -30.15
CA ASN A 233 -26.30 -0.79 -29.02
C ASN A 233 -25.97 0.71 -28.83
N PRO A 234 -26.92 1.62 -29.00
CA PRO A 234 -26.66 3.07 -28.85
C PRO A 234 -26.20 3.47 -27.45
N ASN A 235 -26.45 2.64 -26.44
CA ASN A 235 -26.00 2.84 -25.06
C ASN A 235 -24.79 1.97 -24.71
N SER A 236 -24.07 1.46 -25.69
CA SER A 236 -22.96 0.56 -25.49
C SER A 236 -21.82 1.21 -24.68
N ALA A 237 -21.24 0.45 -23.76
CA ALA A 237 -20.03 0.81 -23.07
C ALA A 237 -18.82 0.98 -24.01
N ILE A 238 -18.82 0.32 -25.18
CA ILE A 238 -17.75 0.42 -26.17
C ILE A 238 -17.48 1.86 -26.60
N ASN A 239 -18.51 2.71 -26.65
CA ASN A 239 -18.36 4.11 -27.02
C ASN A 239 -17.48 4.91 -26.05
N TYR A 240 -17.18 4.35 -24.88
CA TYR A 240 -16.40 4.96 -23.79
C TYR A 240 -15.19 4.14 -23.39
N LEU A 241 -15.02 2.94 -23.97
CA LEU A 241 -13.81 2.14 -23.74
C LEU A 241 -12.68 2.75 -24.55
N GLU A 242 -11.63 3.11 -23.85
CA GLU A 242 -10.40 3.63 -24.44
C GLU A 242 -9.22 2.73 -24.03
N THR A 243 -8.27 2.60 -24.95
CA THR A 243 -7.02 1.92 -24.61
C THR A 243 -6.27 2.78 -23.58
N GLY A 244 -5.85 2.15 -22.49
CA GLY A 244 -5.18 2.84 -21.38
C GLY A 244 -6.11 3.21 -20.23
N GLN A 245 -7.39 2.84 -20.28
CA GLN A 245 -8.27 2.94 -19.11
C GLN A 245 -7.81 2.01 -17.99
N GLU A 246 -7.90 2.51 -16.77
CA GLU A 246 -7.52 1.80 -15.55
C GLU A 246 -8.55 0.74 -15.18
N MET A 247 -8.05 -0.42 -14.77
CA MET A 247 -8.85 -1.53 -14.29
C MET A 247 -8.30 -2.03 -12.97
N ASP A 248 -9.14 -2.08 -11.95
CA ASP A 248 -8.84 -2.68 -10.66
C ASP A 248 -9.39 -4.10 -10.56
N ILE A 249 -8.54 -5.00 -10.11
CA ILE A 249 -8.88 -6.38 -9.85
C ILE A 249 -8.76 -6.64 -8.36
N MET A 250 -9.84 -7.07 -7.73
CA MET A 250 -9.84 -7.45 -6.32
C MET A 250 -10.24 -8.92 -6.17
N TYR A 251 -9.60 -9.58 -5.23
CA TYR A 251 -9.94 -10.94 -4.84
C TYR A 251 -10.58 -10.94 -3.46
N GLY A 252 -11.75 -11.55 -3.35
CA GLY A 252 -12.51 -11.63 -2.13
C GLY A 252 -12.56 -13.05 -1.56
N TYR A 253 -12.68 -13.13 -0.26
CA TYR A 253 -12.89 -14.37 0.44
C TYR A 253 -13.89 -14.18 1.57
N GLN A 254 -14.93 -15.01 1.59
CA GLN A 254 -15.89 -15.04 2.68
C GLN A 254 -15.31 -15.89 3.81
N THR A 255 -15.05 -15.29 4.96
CA THR A 255 -14.53 -16.01 6.11
C THR A 255 -15.62 -16.88 6.74
N PRO A 256 -15.31 -18.11 7.17
CA PRO A 256 -16.28 -18.99 7.79
C PRO A 256 -17.00 -18.34 8.99
N GLY A 257 -18.33 -18.43 8.99
CA GLY A 257 -19.17 -17.82 10.03
C GLY A 257 -19.40 -16.31 9.90
N SER A 258 -19.00 -15.71 8.79
CA SER A 258 -19.28 -14.32 8.44
C SER A 258 -20.01 -14.22 7.10
N ASP A 259 -21.01 -13.34 7.01
CA ASP A 259 -21.69 -13.03 5.75
C ASP A 259 -20.92 -11.97 4.92
N THR A 260 -19.84 -11.43 5.47
CA THR A 260 -19.03 -10.40 4.80
C THR A 260 -17.88 -11.01 4.01
N ILE A 261 -17.64 -10.47 2.82
CA ILE A 261 -16.49 -10.81 1.98
C ILE A 261 -15.38 -9.83 2.31
N GLU A 262 -14.22 -10.36 2.68
CA GLU A 262 -13.00 -9.55 2.87
C GLU A 262 -12.24 -9.48 1.54
N TRP A 263 -12.04 -8.28 1.04
CA TRP A 263 -11.41 -8.01 -0.26
C TRP A 263 -9.93 -7.65 -0.11
N ILE A 264 -9.12 -8.13 -1.04
CA ILE A 264 -7.72 -7.78 -1.17
C ILE A 264 -7.45 -7.26 -2.58
N GLN A 265 -6.59 -6.25 -2.69
CA GLN A 265 -6.13 -5.76 -3.98
C GLN A 265 -5.41 -6.86 -4.74
N GLY A 266 -5.89 -7.20 -5.90
CA GLY A 266 -5.25 -8.11 -6.83
C GLY A 266 -4.20 -7.39 -7.65
N ASN A 267 -4.62 -6.63 -8.64
CA ASN A 267 -3.77 -5.80 -9.48
C ASN A 267 -4.53 -4.56 -9.95
N HIS A 268 -3.77 -3.55 -10.32
CA HIS A 268 -4.23 -2.37 -11.04
C HIS A 268 -3.54 -2.36 -12.40
N LEU A 269 -4.32 -2.44 -13.48
CA LEU A 269 -3.84 -2.65 -14.84
C LEU A 269 -4.54 -1.67 -15.80
N TRP A 270 -4.06 -1.59 -17.02
CA TRP A 270 -4.59 -0.70 -18.05
C TRP A 270 -5.14 -1.50 -19.23
N CYS A 271 -6.34 -1.16 -19.68
CA CYS A 271 -7.00 -1.79 -20.82
C CYS A 271 -6.12 -1.66 -22.08
N SER A 272 -5.88 -2.78 -22.74
CA SER A 272 -5.11 -2.85 -23.99
C SER A 272 -5.99 -3.02 -25.20
N GLU A 273 -6.96 -3.91 -25.11
CA GLU A 273 -7.87 -4.24 -26.19
C GLU A 273 -9.14 -4.87 -25.63
N TRP A 274 -10.19 -4.86 -26.41
CA TRP A 274 -11.43 -5.55 -26.09
C TRP A 274 -12.06 -6.13 -27.34
N GLU A 275 -12.81 -7.19 -27.16
CA GLU A 275 -13.65 -7.81 -28.19
C GLU A 275 -14.99 -8.20 -27.59
N SER A 276 -16.04 -8.15 -28.37
CA SER A 276 -17.37 -8.52 -27.91
C SER A 276 -18.17 -9.25 -28.99
N ASP A 277 -19.03 -10.14 -28.52
CA ASP A 277 -20.09 -10.79 -29.29
C ASP A 277 -21.42 -10.68 -28.51
N ASP A 278 -22.48 -11.31 -29.05
CA ASP A 278 -23.82 -11.24 -28.43
C ASP A 278 -23.92 -11.86 -27.03
N ASN A 279 -22.97 -12.67 -26.64
CA ASN A 279 -23.00 -13.40 -25.37
C ASN A 279 -21.89 -13.00 -24.42
N THR A 280 -20.75 -12.54 -24.97
CA THR A 280 -19.53 -12.31 -24.20
C THR A 280 -18.84 -11.01 -24.59
N ALA A 281 -18.16 -10.42 -23.63
CA ALA A 281 -17.20 -9.35 -23.85
C ALA A 281 -15.89 -9.71 -23.16
N THR A 282 -14.81 -9.74 -23.90
CA THR A 282 -13.47 -10.02 -23.40
C THR A 282 -12.66 -8.74 -23.38
N ILE A 283 -12.10 -8.41 -22.22
CA ILE A 283 -11.27 -7.22 -22.01
C ILE A 283 -9.88 -7.70 -21.58
N SER A 284 -8.87 -7.24 -22.31
CA SER A 284 -7.46 -7.52 -22.05
C SER A 284 -6.79 -6.28 -21.45
N CYS A 285 -5.99 -6.47 -20.41
CA CYS A 285 -5.28 -5.40 -19.72
C CYS A 285 -3.82 -5.76 -19.51
N GLN A 286 -2.98 -4.74 -19.47
CA GLN A 286 -1.54 -4.84 -19.28
C GLN A 286 -1.07 -3.92 -18.15
N ASP A 287 0.15 -4.14 -17.70
CA ASP A 287 0.78 -3.34 -16.68
C ASP A 287 1.19 -1.93 -17.16
N ILE A 288 1.69 -1.12 -16.22
CA ILE A 288 2.11 0.27 -16.48
C ILE A 288 3.25 0.37 -17.49
N PHE A 289 4.08 -0.68 -17.65
CA PHE A 289 5.22 -0.65 -18.57
C PHE A 289 4.81 -0.55 -20.04
N ARG A 290 3.56 -0.90 -20.36
CA ARG A 290 2.95 -0.63 -21.66
C ARG A 290 3.00 0.85 -22.03
N ASN A 291 2.75 1.74 -21.06
CA ASN A 291 2.72 3.20 -21.28
C ASN A 291 4.12 3.82 -21.38
N MET A 292 5.17 3.01 -21.24
CA MET A 292 6.57 3.43 -21.22
C MET A 292 7.35 3.06 -22.49
N ASP A 293 6.68 3.03 -23.64
CA ASP A 293 7.28 2.69 -24.93
C ASP A 293 7.99 3.87 -25.62
N GLY A 294 7.88 5.08 -25.08
CA GLY A 294 8.65 6.23 -25.53
C GLY A 294 10.17 6.02 -25.36
N GLU A 295 10.96 6.70 -26.18
CA GLU A 295 12.42 6.58 -26.17
C GLU A 295 13.09 7.53 -25.16
N TYR A 296 13.98 7.01 -24.34
CA TYR A 296 14.90 7.82 -23.53
C TYR A 296 16.06 8.29 -24.39
N VAL A 297 16.11 9.59 -24.64
CA VAL A 297 17.11 10.22 -25.53
C VAL A 297 18.13 11.09 -24.79
N LYS A 298 17.94 11.32 -23.51
CA LYS A 298 18.85 12.10 -22.67
C LYS A 298 20.03 11.22 -22.27
N GLY A 299 21.18 11.39 -22.88
CA GLY A 299 22.39 10.75 -22.39
C GLY A 299 22.81 11.29 -21.02
N LEU A 300 23.53 10.49 -20.24
CA LEU A 300 24.21 10.98 -19.06
C LEU A 300 25.62 11.41 -19.45
N TYR A 301 25.92 12.70 -19.33
CA TYR A 301 27.28 13.23 -19.41
C TYR A 301 27.54 14.08 -18.17
N SER A 302 28.23 13.52 -17.21
CA SER A 302 28.65 14.20 -15.99
C SER A 302 29.95 13.62 -15.48
N ALA A 303 30.98 14.45 -15.34
CA ALA A 303 32.27 14.02 -14.77
C ALA A 303 32.14 13.54 -13.32
N ALA A 304 31.18 14.06 -12.59
CA ALA A 304 30.87 13.68 -11.20
C ALA A 304 29.97 12.45 -11.09
N GLY A 305 29.38 11.99 -12.20
CA GLY A 305 28.34 10.96 -12.20
C GLY A 305 27.00 11.47 -11.71
N LYS A 306 26.00 10.60 -11.85
CA LYS A 306 24.63 10.83 -11.33
C LYS A 306 24.20 9.60 -10.55
N SER A 307 23.48 9.79 -9.44
CA SER A 307 22.97 8.64 -8.69
C SER A 307 21.93 7.87 -9.51
N TYR A 308 21.92 6.56 -9.38
CA TYR A 308 20.91 5.74 -10.05
C TYR A 308 19.49 6.08 -9.63
N TYR A 309 19.29 6.58 -8.39
CA TYR A 309 18.02 7.12 -7.94
C TYR A 309 17.58 8.30 -8.81
N ALA A 310 18.44 9.30 -8.98
CA ALA A 310 18.12 10.50 -9.77
C ALA A 310 17.95 10.19 -11.26
N LEU A 311 18.66 9.19 -11.79
CA LEU A 311 18.47 8.71 -13.17
C LEU A 311 17.12 8.03 -13.35
N ALA A 312 16.78 7.11 -12.45
CA ALA A 312 15.50 6.42 -12.50
C ALA A 312 14.32 7.41 -12.35
N GLU A 313 14.42 8.35 -11.40
CA GLU A 313 13.43 9.40 -11.20
C GLU A 313 13.24 10.29 -12.45
N GLU A 314 14.33 10.65 -13.12
CA GLU A 314 14.27 11.41 -14.38
C GLU A 314 13.56 10.64 -15.49
N ILE A 315 13.88 9.35 -15.64
CA ILE A 315 13.25 8.49 -16.66
C ILE A 315 11.76 8.36 -16.38
N LEU A 316 11.36 8.15 -15.12
CA LEU A 316 9.96 8.04 -14.73
C LEU A 316 9.18 9.33 -14.99
N LYS A 317 9.76 10.48 -14.64
CA LYS A 317 9.18 11.80 -14.94
C LYS A 317 9.04 12.07 -16.44
N ASP A 318 10.07 11.72 -17.22
CA ASP A 318 10.03 11.86 -18.69
C ASP A 318 8.97 10.93 -19.32
N ALA A 319 8.75 9.76 -18.73
CA ALA A 319 7.70 8.83 -19.13
C ALA A 319 6.30 9.24 -18.63
N GLY A 320 6.17 10.34 -17.87
CA GLY A 320 4.89 10.81 -17.33
C GLY A 320 4.39 10.01 -16.11
N ILE A 321 5.25 9.21 -15.47
CA ILE A 321 4.90 8.39 -14.32
C ILE A 321 5.14 9.20 -13.04
N SER A 322 4.07 9.50 -12.30
CA SER A 322 4.10 10.21 -11.03
C SER A 322 4.19 9.29 -9.82
N GLU A 323 3.59 8.09 -9.91
CA GLU A 323 3.48 7.13 -8.82
C GLU A 323 4.55 6.05 -8.93
N TYR A 324 5.55 6.09 -8.06
CA TYR A 324 6.65 5.14 -8.07
C TYR A 324 7.32 4.97 -6.70
N TYR A 325 8.01 3.86 -6.55
CA TYR A 325 8.93 3.61 -5.44
C TYR A 325 10.32 3.25 -5.98
N ILE A 326 11.32 4.02 -5.59
CA ILE A 326 12.73 3.74 -5.90
C ILE A 326 13.46 3.49 -4.57
N ASP A 327 14.16 2.37 -4.48
CA ASP A 327 14.93 2.01 -3.28
C ASP A 327 15.90 3.17 -2.90
N PRO A 328 15.80 3.72 -1.68
CA PRO A 328 16.66 4.83 -1.24
C PRO A 328 18.17 4.53 -1.31
N ARG A 329 18.58 3.25 -1.31
CA ARG A 329 19.96 2.84 -1.49
C ARG A 329 20.56 3.35 -2.81
N LEU A 330 19.75 3.49 -3.85
CA LEU A 330 20.19 3.97 -5.15
C LEU A 330 20.69 5.43 -5.11
N LYS A 331 20.38 6.19 -4.05
CA LYS A 331 20.94 7.53 -3.82
C LYS A 331 22.45 7.52 -3.56
N LYS A 332 22.97 6.39 -3.07
CA LYS A 332 24.41 6.21 -2.75
C LYS A 332 25.20 5.52 -3.87
N LEU A 333 24.56 5.05 -4.92
CA LEU A 333 25.15 4.38 -6.07
C LEU A 333 25.16 5.33 -7.26
N TYR A 334 26.33 5.53 -7.87
CA TYR A 334 26.54 6.50 -8.95
C TYR A 334 26.98 5.81 -10.23
N SER A 335 26.62 6.37 -11.36
CA SER A 335 27.09 5.99 -12.68
C SER A 335 27.62 7.22 -13.43
N ASN A 336 28.72 7.01 -14.15
CA ASN A 336 29.26 7.96 -15.12
C ASN A 336 29.01 7.49 -16.56
N ASN A 337 28.43 6.30 -16.73
CA ASN A 337 28.17 5.73 -18.03
C ASN A 337 26.84 6.26 -18.58
N PRO A 338 26.78 6.61 -19.88
CA PRO A 338 25.53 6.99 -20.50
C PRO A 338 24.58 5.79 -20.59
N ILE A 339 23.30 6.06 -20.41
CA ILE A 339 22.24 5.10 -20.74
C ILE A 339 22.08 5.13 -22.26
N PRO A 340 22.03 3.98 -22.95
CA PRO A 340 21.81 3.94 -24.37
C PRO A 340 20.43 4.51 -24.75
N ARG A 341 20.25 4.88 -26.00
CA ARG A 341 18.94 5.26 -26.53
C ARG A 341 18.07 4.01 -26.64
N VAL A 342 17.16 3.85 -25.70
CA VAL A 342 16.24 2.72 -25.57
C VAL A 342 14.90 3.21 -25.06
N LYS A 343 13.88 2.34 -25.02
CA LYS A 343 12.59 2.65 -24.42
C LYS A 343 12.74 2.98 -22.92
N TYR A 344 11.83 3.82 -22.38
CA TYR A 344 11.88 4.17 -20.96
C TYR A 344 11.91 2.94 -20.04
N LYS A 345 11.05 1.94 -20.30
CA LYS A 345 11.01 0.69 -19.54
C LYS A 345 12.33 -0.08 -19.58
N GLU A 346 13.00 -0.12 -20.74
CA GLU A 346 14.30 -0.77 -20.90
C GLU A 346 15.41 0.01 -20.18
N ALA A 347 15.36 1.34 -20.21
CA ALA A 347 16.28 2.19 -19.45
C ALA A 347 16.17 1.95 -17.94
N LEU A 348 14.96 1.79 -17.41
CA LEU A 348 14.74 1.42 -16.01
C LEU A 348 15.23 0.01 -15.69
N GLN A 349 15.06 -0.95 -16.63
CA GLN A 349 15.59 -2.31 -16.46
C GLN A 349 17.12 -2.32 -16.42
N ILE A 350 17.78 -1.51 -17.23
CA ILE A 350 19.24 -1.34 -17.19
C ILE A 350 19.70 -0.82 -15.82
N ILE A 351 19.00 0.17 -15.28
CA ILE A 351 19.29 0.71 -13.93
C ILE A 351 19.06 -0.36 -12.87
N ALA A 352 17.94 -1.06 -12.92
CA ALA A 352 17.61 -2.11 -11.96
C ALA A 352 18.69 -3.21 -11.96
N ASN A 353 19.13 -3.66 -13.13
CA ASN A 353 20.17 -4.66 -13.27
C ASN A 353 21.54 -4.16 -12.75
N ALA A 354 21.92 -2.93 -13.07
CA ALA A 354 23.17 -2.34 -12.59
C ALA A 354 23.22 -2.23 -11.05
N CYS A 355 22.07 -2.00 -10.42
CA CYS A 355 21.94 -1.87 -8.96
C CYS A 355 21.58 -3.19 -8.26
N ARG A 356 21.46 -4.28 -9.00
CA ARG A 356 20.93 -5.57 -8.48
C ARG A 356 19.57 -5.40 -7.79
N CYS A 357 18.70 -4.63 -8.42
CA CYS A 357 17.33 -4.41 -8.02
C CYS A 357 16.38 -5.19 -8.93
N VAL A 358 15.17 -5.36 -8.48
CA VAL A 358 14.05 -5.86 -9.29
C VAL A 358 13.20 -4.68 -9.71
N LEU A 359 12.95 -4.57 -11.01
CA LEU A 359 11.93 -3.70 -11.57
C LEU A 359 10.61 -4.48 -11.57
N THR A 360 9.55 -3.90 -11.06
CA THR A 360 8.22 -4.51 -11.05
C THR A 360 7.14 -3.46 -10.88
N GLN A 361 5.90 -3.85 -11.06
CA GLN A 361 4.73 -3.07 -10.67
C GLN A 361 4.20 -3.59 -9.34
N SER A 362 3.77 -2.69 -8.45
CA SER A 362 3.01 -3.05 -7.25
C SER A 362 1.56 -3.37 -7.60
N ARG A 363 0.82 -3.95 -6.67
CA ARG A 363 -0.59 -4.28 -6.88
C ARG A 363 -1.50 -3.06 -7.05
N ASP A 364 -1.07 -1.91 -6.55
CA ASP A 364 -1.70 -0.60 -6.69
C ASP A 364 -1.21 0.20 -7.92
N GLY A 365 -0.57 -0.47 -8.88
CA GLY A 365 -0.18 0.12 -10.17
C GLY A 365 1.14 0.90 -10.18
N LYS A 366 1.85 1.05 -9.05
CA LYS A 366 3.07 1.87 -8.97
C LYS A 366 4.29 1.14 -9.51
N VAL A 367 5.12 1.83 -10.27
CA VAL A 367 6.43 1.31 -10.67
C VAL A 367 7.34 1.18 -9.45
N GLN A 368 7.95 0.01 -9.27
CA GLN A 368 8.83 -0.26 -8.14
C GLN A 368 10.21 -0.72 -8.59
N ILE A 369 11.25 -0.06 -8.09
CA ILE A 369 12.64 -0.53 -8.19
C ILE A 369 13.10 -0.88 -6.79
N LYS A 370 13.11 -2.17 -6.47
CA LYS A 370 13.41 -2.69 -5.13
C LYS A 370 14.67 -3.55 -5.12
N SER A 371 15.53 -3.34 -4.14
CA SER A 371 16.64 -4.23 -3.87
C SER A 371 16.15 -5.49 -3.16
N ASN A 372 16.58 -6.66 -3.60
CA ASN A 372 16.36 -7.92 -2.91
C ASN A 372 17.38 -8.15 -1.78
N PHE A 373 18.38 -7.29 -1.63
CA PHE A 373 19.35 -7.40 -0.58
C PHE A 373 18.87 -6.71 0.69
N MET A 374 19.07 -7.37 1.82
CA MET A 374 18.93 -6.71 3.12
C MET A 374 19.97 -5.59 3.19
N PRO A 375 19.58 -4.36 3.59
CA PRO A 375 20.57 -3.32 3.85
C PRO A 375 21.48 -3.76 4.98
N SER A 376 22.69 -3.21 5.01
CA SER A 376 23.59 -3.42 6.14
C SER A 376 22.89 -2.98 7.42
N ALA A 377 23.05 -3.78 8.45
CA ALA A 377 22.51 -3.48 9.76
C ALA A 377 23.62 -3.58 10.81
N SER A 378 23.47 -2.82 11.88
CA SER A 378 24.28 -2.94 13.08
C SER A 378 23.40 -3.34 14.25
N ILE A 379 23.99 -4.03 15.21
CA ILE A 379 23.29 -4.50 16.39
C ILE A 379 23.94 -3.94 17.65
N ALA A 380 23.12 -3.53 18.59
CA ALA A 380 23.54 -3.10 19.93
C ALA A 380 22.63 -3.74 20.97
N THR A 381 23.15 -3.95 22.18
CA THR A 381 22.42 -4.56 23.28
C THR A 381 22.56 -3.73 24.57
N ASN A 382 21.67 -3.93 25.50
CA ASN A 382 21.77 -3.29 26.82
C ASN A 382 22.62 -4.08 27.82
N GLY A 383 23.24 -5.18 27.38
CA GLY A 383 24.14 -6.02 28.16
C GLY A 383 24.20 -7.45 27.63
N GLU A 384 25.40 -7.96 27.47
CA GLU A 384 25.64 -9.32 27.00
C GLU A 384 26.73 -10.02 27.82
N GLU A 385 26.71 -11.35 27.79
CA GLU A 385 27.73 -12.19 28.44
C GLU A 385 29.09 -12.05 27.73
N THR A 386 30.15 -12.31 28.44
CA THR A 386 31.52 -12.12 27.95
C THR A 386 31.90 -12.96 26.75
N TYR A 387 31.20 -14.10 26.53
CA TYR A 387 31.41 -14.99 25.39
C TYR A 387 30.38 -14.76 24.28
N SER A 388 29.45 -13.85 24.48
CA SER A 388 28.43 -13.45 23.50
C SER A 388 29.06 -12.60 22.41
N ASN A 389 28.51 -12.70 21.20
CA ASN A 389 28.81 -11.78 20.12
C ASN A 389 27.52 -11.45 19.35
N ALA A 390 26.88 -10.38 19.75
CA ALA A 390 25.62 -9.93 19.16
C ALA A 390 25.77 -9.63 17.66
N ALA A 391 26.93 -9.16 17.19
CA ALA A 391 27.14 -8.89 15.76
C ALA A 391 26.97 -10.14 14.87
N ASN A 392 27.27 -11.31 15.40
CA ASN A 392 27.10 -12.57 14.69
C ASN A 392 25.62 -12.92 14.42
N VAL A 393 24.67 -12.34 15.17
CA VAL A 393 23.24 -12.58 14.99
C VAL A 393 22.76 -12.16 13.61
N LEU A 394 23.40 -11.17 13.01
CA LEU A 394 23.08 -10.67 11.67
C LEU A 394 23.72 -11.49 10.53
N THR A 395 24.48 -12.53 10.85
CA THR A 395 25.18 -13.37 9.87
C THR A 395 24.64 -14.79 9.90
N ASP A 396 24.54 -15.43 8.76
CA ASP A 396 24.09 -16.84 8.65
C ASP A 396 25.29 -17.81 8.78
N THR A 397 26.15 -17.54 9.77
CA THR A 397 27.28 -18.43 10.09
C THR A 397 26.89 -19.42 11.18
N PRO A 398 27.37 -20.66 11.17
CA PRO A 398 27.13 -21.61 12.25
C PRO A 398 27.53 -21.06 13.61
N LYS A 399 26.65 -21.20 14.59
CA LYS A 399 26.85 -20.73 15.96
C LYS A 399 26.68 -21.88 16.95
N VAL A 400 27.40 -21.79 18.04
CA VAL A 400 27.30 -22.76 19.14
C VAL A 400 26.59 -22.13 20.33
N GLU A 401 25.84 -22.93 21.04
CA GLU A 401 25.26 -22.56 22.33
C GLU A 401 26.13 -23.14 23.45
N TYR A 402 26.51 -22.26 24.38
CA TYR A 402 27.27 -22.68 25.55
C TYR A 402 26.36 -23.01 26.72
N ALA A 403 26.64 -24.13 27.39
CA ALA A 403 26.06 -24.43 28.69
C ALA A 403 26.53 -23.40 29.73
N THR A 404 25.62 -22.83 30.48
CA THR A 404 25.89 -21.82 31.50
C THR A 404 25.46 -22.29 32.89
N LEU A 405 25.96 -21.64 33.93
CA LEU A 405 25.52 -21.92 35.30
C LEU A 405 24.08 -21.49 35.60
N ALA A 406 23.44 -20.81 34.68
CA ALA A 406 22.05 -20.40 34.77
C ALA A 406 21.04 -21.51 34.43
N GLY A 407 21.48 -22.76 34.29
CA GLY A 407 20.59 -23.92 34.19
C GLY A 407 20.19 -24.39 32.81
N ASN A 408 20.69 -23.78 31.74
CA ASN A 408 20.41 -24.20 30.37
C ASN A 408 21.31 -25.38 29.92
N TYR A 409 21.09 -26.57 30.53
CA TYR A 409 21.83 -27.81 30.22
C TYR A 409 21.06 -28.75 29.30
N THR A 410 20.13 -28.25 28.56
CA THR A 410 19.35 -29.03 27.60
C THR A 410 19.49 -28.46 26.21
N PRO A 411 19.69 -29.30 25.19
CA PRO A 411 19.76 -30.76 25.28
C PRO A 411 21.14 -31.28 25.73
N THR A 412 21.17 -32.42 26.35
CA THR A 412 22.42 -33.15 26.72
C THR A 412 22.89 -34.09 25.60
N ASP A 413 22.59 -33.77 24.37
CA ASP A 413 22.85 -34.56 23.17
C ASP A 413 24.21 -34.27 22.49
N GLY A 414 25.04 -33.46 23.14
CA GLY A 414 26.34 -33.07 22.60
C GLY A 414 26.32 -31.85 21.69
N THR A 415 25.15 -31.20 21.51
CA THR A 415 25.05 -29.98 20.72
C THR A 415 25.42 -28.70 21.49
N MET A 416 25.50 -28.76 22.83
CA MET A 416 25.96 -27.69 23.68
C MET A 416 27.44 -27.85 24.06
N PHE A 417 28.11 -26.74 24.15
CA PHE A 417 29.52 -26.70 24.52
C PHE A 417 29.68 -26.03 25.89
N PHE A 418 30.67 -26.53 26.67
CA PHE A 418 31.08 -25.82 27.89
C PHE A 418 31.95 -24.61 27.54
N LEU A 419 31.84 -23.56 28.35
CA LEU A 419 32.67 -22.38 28.20
C LEU A 419 34.15 -22.76 28.22
N PRO A 420 34.96 -22.21 27.29
CA PRO A 420 36.39 -22.47 27.25
C PRO A 420 37.06 -21.86 28.49
N ARG A 421 38.18 -22.48 28.92
CA ARG A 421 39.03 -21.89 29.98
C ARG A 421 39.62 -20.60 29.48
N ASN A 422 39.93 -19.71 30.45
CA ASN A 422 40.64 -18.45 30.17
C ASN A 422 41.86 -18.66 29.24
N GLY A 423 41.99 -17.83 28.22
CA GLY A 423 43.04 -17.88 27.23
C GLY A 423 42.83 -18.78 26.02
N LYS A 424 41.70 -19.51 25.92
CA LYS A 424 41.29 -20.24 24.70
C LYS A 424 40.27 -19.43 23.91
N ALA A 425 40.36 -19.47 22.61
CA ALA A 425 39.37 -18.86 21.72
C ALA A 425 38.01 -19.52 21.93
N ALA A 426 36.97 -18.71 22.15
CA ALA A 426 35.60 -19.18 22.14
C ALA A 426 35.16 -19.51 20.72
N LEU A 427 34.29 -20.51 20.59
CA LEU A 427 33.61 -20.77 19.32
C LEU A 427 32.60 -19.66 19.02
N THR A 428 32.24 -19.49 17.77
CA THR A 428 31.29 -18.47 17.36
C THR A 428 29.94 -18.69 18.02
N THR A 429 29.40 -17.66 18.69
CA THR A 429 28.06 -17.66 19.28
C THR A 429 27.28 -16.42 18.82
N GLY A 430 25.99 -16.38 19.13
CA GLY A 430 25.13 -15.20 18.96
C GLY A 430 25.05 -14.31 20.19
N TYR A 431 23.95 -13.63 20.36
CA TYR A 431 23.65 -12.83 21.55
C TYR A 431 23.21 -13.72 22.72
N VAL A 432 23.82 -13.50 23.87
CA VAL A 432 23.40 -14.08 25.14
C VAL A 432 23.25 -12.98 26.16
N SER A 433 22.07 -12.84 26.77
CA SER A 433 21.78 -11.76 27.71
C SER A 433 22.65 -11.86 28.98
N LYS A 434 23.09 -10.71 29.48
CA LYS A 434 23.72 -10.63 30.78
C LYS A 434 22.76 -10.93 31.94
N GLU A 435 21.51 -10.43 31.80
CA GLU A 435 20.46 -10.64 32.76
C GLU A 435 19.93 -12.08 32.74
N ILE A 436 19.62 -12.61 33.90
CA ILE A 436 19.00 -13.92 34.14
C ILE A 436 17.57 -13.66 34.64
N SER A 437 16.60 -14.40 34.14
CA SER A 437 15.21 -14.31 34.61
C SER A 437 15.08 -14.85 36.03
N GLY A 438 14.09 -14.34 36.78
CA GLY A 438 13.74 -14.80 38.12
C GLY A 438 12.91 -16.08 38.14
N ALA A 439 12.42 -16.46 39.28
CA ALA A 439 11.62 -17.69 39.51
C ALA A 439 10.30 -17.74 38.70
N ASN A 440 9.76 -16.58 38.33
CA ASN A 440 8.56 -16.46 37.49
C ASN A 440 8.86 -16.28 35.98
N GLY A 441 10.14 -16.37 35.60
CA GLY A 441 10.62 -16.17 34.24
C GLY A 441 10.78 -14.70 33.82
N THR A 442 10.43 -13.72 34.63
CA THR A 442 10.57 -12.28 34.33
C THR A 442 11.95 -11.76 34.68
N PHE A 443 12.37 -10.66 34.04
CA PHE A 443 13.64 -10.02 34.28
C PHE A 443 13.50 -8.82 35.23
N THR A 444 14.52 -8.53 35.99
CA THR A 444 14.61 -7.27 36.76
C THR A 444 14.86 -6.08 35.82
N LYS A 445 15.69 -6.31 34.80
CA LYS A 445 15.92 -5.39 33.70
C LYS A 445 15.79 -6.16 32.39
N ASN A 446 14.79 -5.83 31.57
CA ASN A 446 14.54 -6.55 30.33
C ASN A 446 15.75 -6.50 29.40
N PRO A 447 16.21 -7.65 28.87
CA PRO A 447 17.17 -7.69 27.80
C PRO A 447 16.59 -7.02 26.54
N VAL A 448 17.38 -6.16 25.90
CA VAL A 448 16.99 -5.43 24.69
C VAL A 448 18.06 -5.61 23.61
N VAL A 449 17.62 -6.00 22.44
CA VAL A 449 18.41 -6.04 21.22
C VAL A 449 17.93 -4.93 20.31
N THR A 450 18.83 -4.03 19.92
CA THR A 450 18.56 -2.91 19.02
C THR A 450 19.27 -3.16 17.69
N ILE A 451 18.52 -3.20 16.60
CA ILE A 451 19.02 -3.36 15.25
C ILE A 451 18.82 -2.03 14.52
N THR A 452 19.92 -1.43 14.06
CA THR A 452 19.90 -0.18 13.28
C THR A 452 20.19 -0.51 11.82
N MET A 453 19.25 -0.16 10.95
CA MET A 453 19.33 -0.40 9.51
C MET A 453 20.05 0.75 8.81
N GLU A 454 20.85 0.46 7.80
CA GLU A 454 21.52 1.48 6.99
C GLU A 454 20.54 2.31 6.13
N ALA A 455 19.40 1.74 5.80
CA ALA A 455 18.38 2.38 4.97
C ALA A 455 16.98 2.18 5.55
N ILE A 456 16.16 3.23 5.48
CA ILE A 456 14.73 3.18 5.85
C ILE A 456 13.98 2.34 4.83
N ARG A 457 13.28 1.30 5.30
CA ARG A 457 12.47 0.41 4.46
C ARG A 457 11.34 -0.24 5.26
N ALA A 458 10.30 -0.66 4.54
CA ALA A 458 9.27 -1.57 5.05
C ALA A 458 9.73 -3.04 4.94
N TYR A 459 9.31 -3.85 5.89
CA TYR A 459 9.58 -5.29 5.93
C TYR A 459 8.30 -6.06 6.25
N TYR A 460 8.21 -7.31 5.80
CA TYR A 460 6.98 -8.11 5.92
C TYR A 460 7.14 -9.31 6.86
N GLY A 461 8.17 -9.33 7.63
CA GLY A 461 8.40 -10.37 8.62
C GLY A 461 9.78 -10.29 9.24
N LEU A 462 9.93 -11.05 10.31
CA LEU A 462 11.17 -11.20 11.06
C LEU A 462 11.36 -12.68 11.40
N LYS A 463 12.52 -13.21 11.08
CA LYS A 463 12.93 -14.56 11.48
C LYS A 463 13.88 -14.44 12.67
N LEU A 464 13.57 -15.14 13.76
CA LEU A 464 14.40 -15.22 14.95
C LEU A 464 14.74 -16.68 15.22
N VAL A 465 16.01 -16.99 15.36
CA VAL A 465 16.49 -18.33 15.76
C VAL A 465 17.06 -18.23 17.16
N PHE A 466 16.42 -18.89 18.10
CA PHE A 466 16.82 -18.95 19.49
C PHE A 466 17.64 -20.21 19.78
N GLY A 467 18.37 -20.18 20.89
CA GLY A 467 18.93 -21.37 21.49
C GLY A 467 17.86 -22.22 22.18
N THR A 468 18.31 -23.20 22.98
CA THR A 468 17.41 -24.13 23.71
C THR A 468 16.52 -23.45 24.73
N ALA A 469 17.00 -22.36 25.35
CA ALA A 469 16.21 -21.55 26.27
C ALA A 469 15.38 -20.52 25.49
N LEU A 470 14.08 -20.79 25.39
CA LEU A 470 13.16 -19.95 24.63
C LEU A 470 12.63 -18.76 25.46
N PRO A 471 12.40 -17.58 24.85
CA PRO A 471 11.55 -16.58 25.46
C PRO A 471 10.09 -17.06 25.53
N ALA A 472 9.33 -16.54 26.48
CA ALA A 472 7.89 -16.74 26.57
C ALA A 472 7.12 -15.51 26.09
N ALA A 473 7.72 -14.33 26.19
CA ALA A 473 7.13 -13.10 25.68
C ALA A 473 8.22 -12.07 25.35
N PHE A 474 8.02 -11.30 24.30
CA PHE A 474 8.82 -10.15 23.94
C PHE A 474 8.01 -9.15 23.11
N THR A 475 8.48 -7.91 23.04
CA THR A 475 7.86 -6.85 22.23
C THR A 475 8.83 -6.36 21.18
N ILE A 476 8.35 -6.26 19.93
CA ILE A 476 9.09 -5.66 18.83
C ILE A 476 8.57 -4.23 18.65
N ARG A 477 9.46 -3.25 18.69
CA ARG A 477 9.16 -1.85 18.40
C ARG A 477 10.03 -1.36 17.25
N THR A 478 9.44 -0.64 16.31
CA THR A 478 10.18 0.00 15.23
C THR A 478 10.09 1.51 15.32
N TYR A 479 11.13 2.17 14.83
CA TYR A 479 11.27 3.61 14.86
C TYR A 479 11.75 4.12 13.50
N LYS A 480 11.30 5.33 13.15
CA LYS A 480 11.74 6.06 11.95
C LYS A 480 12.21 7.44 12.37
N GLY A 481 13.52 7.70 12.22
CA GLY A 481 14.09 8.98 12.65
C GLY A 481 13.93 9.27 14.15
N GLY A 482 13.77 8.23 14.97
CA GLY A 482 13.56 8.35 16.43
C GLY A 482 12.09 8.29 16.86
N GLU A 483 11.14 8.48 15.96
CA GLU A 483 9.70 8.38 16.25
C GLU A 483 9.22 6.92 16.18
N PRO A 484 8.32 6.49 17.08
CA PRO A 484 7.76 5.13 17.05
C PRO A 484 6.84 4.94 15.85
N VAL A 485 6.94 3.78 15.20
CA VAL A 485 6.14 3.41 14.02
C VAL A 485 5.23 2.24 14.32
N ASN A 486 5.81 1.11 14.77
CA ASN A 486 5.04 -0.10 15.07
C ASN A 486 5.41 -0.63 16.46
N GLU A 487 4.43 -1.27 17.12
CA GLU A 487 4.62 -2.03 18.34
C GLU A 487 3.85 -3.35 18.25
N TYR A 488 4.58 -4.48 18.38
CA TYR A 488 4.01 -5.81 18.27
C TYR A 488 4.44 -6.66 19.47
N PRO A 489 3.53 -6.94 20.42
CA PRO A 489 3.75 -7.97 21.42
C PRO A 489 3.73 -9.35 20.74
N VAL A 490 4.63 -10.22 21.17
CA VAL A 490 4.75 -11.60 20.72
C VAL A 490 4.65 -12.51 21.93
N GLU A 491 3.69 -13.40 21.94
CA GLU A 491 3.38 -14.29 23.03
C GLU A 491 3.84 -15.74 22.75
N ARG A 492 3.77 -16.58 23.77
CA ARG A 492 4.35 -17.92 23.77
C ARG A 492 3.92 -18.82 22.61
N ASP A 493 2.70 -18.70 22.11
CA ASP A 493 2.15 -19.49 21.02
C ASP A 493 2.78 -19.18 19.64
N GLU A 494 3.38 -18.00 19.50
CA GLU A 494 4.11 -17.59 18.29
C GLU A 494 5.62 -17.93 18.37
N ILE A 495 6.11 -18.44 19.50
CA ILE A 495 7.54 -18.61 19.78
C ILE A 495 7.96 -20.08 19.71
N SER A 496 8.98 -20.32 18.91
CA SER A 496 9.67 -21.61 18.77
C SER A 496 11.18 -21.39 18.62
N THR A 497 11.95 -22.45 18.51
CA THR A 497 13.40 -22.34 18.25
C THR A 497 13.70 -21.54 16.97
N THR A 498 12.82 -21.64 15.97
CA THR A 498 12.85 -20.78 14.78
C THR A 498 11.50 -20.10 14.65
N SER A 499 11.40 -18.91 15.17
CA SER A 499 10.18 -18.10 15.09
C SER A 499 10.18 -17.28 13.81
N ILE A 500 9.09 -17.37 13.06
CA ILE A 500 8.83 -16.53 11.88
C ILE A 500 7.65 -15.63 12.23
N ILE A 501 7.95 -14.38 12.53
CA ILE A 501 6.96 -13.36 12.90
C ILE A 501 6.52 -12.64 11.63
N LEU A 502 5.32 -12.96 11.15
CA LEU A 502 4.74 -12.32 9.98
C LEU A 502 3.94 -11.10 10.42
N ARG A 503 4.54 -9.92 10.30
CA ARG A 503 3.93 -8.61 10.57
C ARG A 503 4.35 -7.63 9.50
N ASP A 504 3.51 -6.66 9.22
CA ASP A 504 3.84 -5.54 8.37
C ASP A 504 4.59 -4.50 9.22
N PHE A 505 5.88 -4.37 8.97
CA PHE A 505 6.70 -3.32 9.55
C PHE A 505 6.75 -2.18 8.53
N ASP A 506 6.05 -1.08 8.83
CA ASP A 506 6.12 0.13 8.03
C ASP A 506 7.59 0.64 7.98
N ASP A 507 7.89 1.57 7.10
CA ASP A 507 9.25 2.12 6.94
C ASP A 507 9.92 2.47 8.28
N PHE A 508 11.03 1.82 8.60
CA PHE A 508 11.80 2.09 9.81
C PHE A 508 13.32 2.04 9.57
N ASP A 509 14.07 2.64 10.46
CA ASP A 509 15.55 2.58 10.52
C ASP A 509 16.06 1.89 11.80
N VAL A 510 15.27 1.81 12.84
CA VAL A 510 15.65 1.15 14.09
C VAL A 510 14.56 0.18 14.54
N MET A 511 14.95 -1.06 14.86
CA MET A 511 14.10 -2.07 15.49
C MET A 511 14.64 -2.40 16.87
N LYS A 512 13.78 -2.42 17.89
CA LYS A 512 14.09 -2.89 19.25
C LYS A 512 13.28 -4.12 19.57
N ILE A 513 13.95 -5.17 20.04
CA ILE A 513 13.33 -6.39 20.54
C ILE A 513 13.59 -6.43 22.04
N GLU A 514 12.54 -6.23 22.82
CA GLU A 514 12.58 -6.23 24.29
C GLU A 514 12.01 -7.53 24.82
N PHE A 515 12.84 -8.35 25.45
CA PHE A 515 12.45 -9.63 26.02
C PHE A 515 11.94 -9.44 27.45
N THR A 516 10.71 -9.82 27.71
CA THR A 516 10.04 -9.61 28.98
C THR A 516 9.99 -10.85 29.84
N LYS A 517 9.99 -12.04 29.22
CA LYS A 517 9.83 -13.31 29.94
C LYS A 517 10.52 -14.46 29.22
N THR A 518 11.11 -15.39 29.99
CA THR A 518 11.60 -16.70 29.53
C THR A 518 10.56 -17.80 29.76
N ALA A 519 10.59 -18.85 28.94
CA ALA A 519 9.71 -20.00 29.10
C ALA A 519 9.99 -20.77 30.41
N GLU A 520 11.27 -20.90 30.75
CA GLU A 520 11.73 -21.54 31.96
C GLU A 520 12.35 -20.51 32.91
N PRO A 521 12.19 -20.63 34.22
CA PRO A 521 12.81 -19.74 35.19
C PRO A 521 14.35 -19.84 35.19
N TYR A 522 15.00 -18.80 35.67
CA TYR A 522 16.46 -18.70 35.83
C TYR A 522 17.24 -18.89 34.52
N ASN A 523 16.67 -18.49 33.41
CA ASN A 523 17.29 -18.61 32.09
C ASN A 523 17.72 -17.25 31.52
N ARG A 524 18.59 -17.30 30.50
CA ARG A 524 19.03 -16.17 29.68
C ARG A 524 18.32 -16.18 28.35
N ILE A 525 18.29 -15.04 27.68
CA ILE A 525 17.93 -14.99 26.27
C ILE A 525 19.16 -15.37 25.45
N CYS A 526 19.00 -16.34 24.57
CA CYS A 526 19.99 -16.75 23.60
C CYS A 526 19.39 -16.59 22.19
N LEU A 527 19.84 -15.56 21.46
CA LEU A 527 19.44 -15.29 20.09
C LEU A 527 20.62 -15.60 19.16
N LEU A 528 20.46 -16.62 18.33
CA LEU A 528 21.53 -17.13 17.47
C LEU A 528 21.55 -16.43 16.12
N TYR A 529 20.38 -16.14 15.56
CA TYR A 529 20.25 -15.52 14.22
C TYR A 529 18.98 -14.73 14.07
N THR A 530 19.04 -13.65 13.27
CA THR A 530 17.87 -12.88 12.81
C THR A 530 18.05 -12.45 11.37
N SER A 531 16.94 -12.46 10.62
CA SER A 531 16.86 -11.98 9.25
C SER A 531 15.46 -11.46 8.91
#